data_450e5413e8b58538b2210774a368a252
#
_entry.id   450e5413e8b58538b2210774a368a252
#
_cell.length_a   1.000
_cell.length_b   1.000
_cell.length_c   1.000
_cell.angle_alpha   90.00
_cell.angle_beta   90.00
_cell.angle_gamma   90.00
#
_symmetry.space_group_name_H-M   'P 1'
#
loop_
_entity.id
_entity.type
_entity.pdbx_description
1 polymer ?
#
loop_
_entity_poly.entity_id
_entity_poly.type
_entity_poly.pdbx_seq_one_letter_code
_entity_poly.pdbx_strand_id
1 'polypeptide(L)'
;MSNNQKSTKSTVALAMVFSLFFLWAISNNLLSPVVNKMMSLFNINQARAEFVETSYWFAYFLFPIPIAMFMKRFSYKAGIVLGLLISAAGGLLFLPVTSLHSFPLYLCAFFIVAIGMCFLETAANPYVTELGDPATAPRRLNLAQAFNGLGAFIAAMFLSKLILIDDAATNTLPDAEIHNFKLTYAIFGIVLILIAVVMAFTKLPRIQAEDDDTQSNGKLISFSVLKRRHLRNGVIAQFFYNGGQTAVNSLFIVYCVKYAGLNHDQATTLFGFYMLAFLLGRWIGAWLMGKFQPKNMLVVYGIANVVLCAVICMSHGMTAIYAMMGISFFMSIMYPTQFSLALTDLKGETKSGSAFLVMAIVGNSILPLLTAKLQVSLGTSYGLAYIIPLICFAVCAWYGWRGHKVVD
;
A
#
# COMPACT_ATOMS: atom_id res chain seq x y z
N MET A 1 14.11 -0.29 36.31
CA MET A 1 14.68 -0.25 34.96
C MET A 1 14.86 1.20 34.55
N SER A 2 16.06 1.61 34.17
CA SER A 2 16.39 3.02 33.90
C SER A 2 15.64 3.52 32.63
N ASN A 3 15.33 4.82 32.57
CA ASN A 3 14.69 5.46 31.42
C ASN A 3 15.42 5.19 30.08
N ASN A 4 16.74 5.00 30.12
CA ASN A 4 17.56 4.67 28.96
C ASN A 4 17.25 3.26 28.38
N GLN A 5 16.97 2.26 29.23
CA GLN A 5 16.65 0.91 28.72
C GLN A 5 15.24 0.83 28.07
N LYS A 6 14.28 1.63 28.56
CA LYS A 6 12.96 1.74 27.92
C LYS A 6 13.06 2.45 26.55
N SER A 7 13.86 3.50 26.45
CA SER A 7 14.10 4.25 25.20
C SER A 7 14.76 3.35 24.12
N THR A 8 15.81 2.62 24.47
CA THR A 8 16.53 1.75 23.51
C THR A 8 15.66 0.61 22.99
N LYS A 9 14.83 -0.01 23.86
CA LYS A 9 13.90 -1.08 23.43
C LYS A 9 12.81 -0.59 22.49
N SER A 10 12.30 0.62 22.70
CA SER A 10 11.32 1.25 21.82
C SER A 10 11.93 1.58 20.46
N THR A 11 13.17 2.05 20.40
CA THR A 11 13.88 2.39 19.14
C THR A 11 14.13 1.15 18.31
N VAL A 12 14.59 0.04 18.90
CA VAL A 12 14.80 -1.23 18.18
C VAL A 12 13.47 -1.76 17.62
N ALA A 13 12.40 -1.73 18.42
CA ALA A 13 11.07 -2.15 17.97
C ALA A 13 10.58 -1.31 16.77
N LEU A 14 10.74 0.01 16.81
CA LEU A 14 10.41 0.91 15.71
C LEU A 14 11.23 0.60 14.46
N ALA A 15 12.55 0.44 14.58
CA ALA A 15 13.42 0.12 13.44
C ALA A 15 13.01 -1.20 12.78
N MET A 16 12.67 -2.23 13.57
CA MET A 16 12.19 -3.50 13.04
C MET A 16 10.84 -3.36 12.33
N VAL A 17 9.90 -2.61 12.91
CA VAL A 17 8.60 -2.38 12.27
C VAL A 17 8.79 -1.57 10.98
N PHE A 18 9.69 -0.60 10.94
CA PHE A 18 10.00 0.16 9.71
C PHE A 18 10.56 -0.74 8.61
N SER A 19 11.37 -1.75 8.93
CA SER A 19 11.82 -2.73 7.94
C SER A 19 10.67 -3.55 7.32
N LEU A 20 9.60 -3.80 8.08
CA LEU A 20 8.41 -4.47 7.53
C LEU A 20 7.70 -3.62 6.48
N PHE A 21 7.59 -2.31 6.71
CA PHE A 21 7.00 -1.38 5.73
C PHE A 21 7.83 -1.31 4.44
N PHE A 22 9.14 -1.38 4.55
CA PHE A 22 10.05 -1.45 3.40
C PHE A 22 9.83 -2.72 2.57
N LEU A 23 9.80 -3.89 3.20
CA LEU A 23 9.60 -5.18 2.53
C LEU A 23 8.20 -5.31 1.91
N TRP A 24 7.19 -4.85 2.63
CA TRP A 24 5.83 -4.83 2.12
C TRP A 24 5.71 -3.99 0.84
N ALA A 25 6.37 -2.84 0.78
CA ALA A 25 6.40 -2.03 -0.42
C ALA A 25 7.08 -2.72 -1.61
N ILE A 26 8.15 -3.47 -1.38
CA ILE A 26 8.79 -4.26 -2.43
C ILE A 26 7.78 -5.24 -3.03
N SER A 27 7.09 -6.03 -2.19
CA SER A 27 6.09 -6.99 -2.67
C SER A 27 5.00 -6.34 -3.52
N ASN A 28 4.41 -5.24 -3.04
CA ASN A 28 3.32 -4.57 -3.75
C ASN A 28 3.76 -3.94 -5.08
N ASN A 29 4.96 -3.39 -5.14
CA ASN A 29 5.44 -2.71 -6.35
C ASN A 29 6.05 -3.66 -7.39
N LEU A 30 6.21 -4.94 -7.08
CA LEU A 30 6.56 -5.97 -8.05
C LEU A 30 5.35 -6.55 -8.78
N LEU A 31 4.12 -6.25 -8.37
CA LEU A 31 2.91 -6.81 -9.01
C LEU A 31 2.79 -6.42 -10.48
N SER A 32 2.93 -5.14 -10.81
CA SER A 32 2.78 -4.67 -12.19
C SER A 32 3.83 -5.25 -13.15
N PRO A 33 5.14 -5.32 -12.81
CA PRO A 33 6.12 -6.08 -13.60
C PRO A 33 5.74 -7.56 -13.77
N VAL A 34 5.16 -8.17 -12.74
CA VAL A 34 4.72 -9.57 -12.81
C VAL A 34 3.55 -9.76 -13.76
N VAL A 35 2.56 -8.86 -13.78
CA VAL A 35 1.45 -8.91 -14.76
C VAL A 35 2.01 -8.96 -16.18
N ASN A 36 2.96 -8.07 -16.51
CA ASN A 36 3.60 -8.06 -17.82
C ASN A 36 4.35 -9.38 -18.11
N LYS A 37 5.05 -9.92 -17.09
CA LYS A 37 5.75 -11.19 -17.23
C LYS A 37 4.80 -12.37 -17.46
N MET A 38 3.64 -12.38 -16.81
CA MET A 38 2.61 -13.41 -17.02
C MET A 38 2.04 -13.39 -18.44
N MET A 39 1.94 -12.20 -19.04
CA MET A 39 1.50 -12.09 -20.45
C MET A 39 2.46 -12.82 -21.39
N SER A 40 3.76 -12.62 -21.23
CA SER A 40 4.78 -13.29 -22.06
C SER A 40 4.90 -14.79 -21.76
N LEU A 41 4.98 -15.18 -20.47
CA LEU A 41 5.15 -16.58 -20.06
C LEU A 41 4.01 -17.49 -20.46
N PHE A 42 2.76 -17.01 -20.45
CA PHE A 42 1.57 -17.82 -20.70
C PHE A 42 0.90 -17.49 -22.03
N ASN A 43 1.47 -16.56 -22.83
CA ASN A 43 0.88 -16.08 -24.08
C ASN A 43 -0.60 -15.69 -23.89
N ILE A 44 -0.90 -14.95 -22.82
CA ILE A 44 -2.23 -14.50 -22.45
C ILE A 44 -2.38 -12.99 -22.69
N ASN A 45 -3.62 -12.56 -22.92
CA ASN A 45 -3.90 -11.14 -23.07
C ASN A 45 -3.85 -10.41 -21.71
N GLN A 46 -3.73 -9.07 -21.77
CA GLN A 46 -3.67 -8.21 -20.58
C GLN A 46 -4.84 -8.46 -19.62
N ALA A 47 -6.07 -8.56 -20.11
CA ALA A 47 -7.24 -8.75 -19.27
C ALA A 47 -7.17 -10.03 -18.43
N ARG A 48 -6.54 -11.09 -18.96
CA ARG A 48 -6.33 -12.34 -18.22
C ARG A 48 -5.15 -12.22 -17.24
N ALA A 49 -4.09 -11.51 -17.61
CA ALA A 49 -2.95 -11.27 -16.74
C ALA A 49 -3.31 -10.40 -15.53
N GLU A 50 -4.25 -9.46 -15.65
CA GLU A 50 -4.77 -8.61 -14.59
C GLU A 50 -5.44 -9.40 -13.43
N PHE A 51 -5.78 -10.68 -13.65
CA PHE A 51 -6.21 -11.55 -12.53
C PHE A 51 -5.15 -11.72 -11.44
N VAL A 52 -3.87 -11.47 -11.74
CA VAL A 52 -2.80 -11.44 -10.73
C VAL A 52 -3.07 -10.32 -9.72
N GLU A 53 -3.27 -9.08 -10.19
CA GLU A 53 -3.59 -7.97 -9.30
C GLU A 53 -4.95 -8.15 -8.62
N THR A 54 -5.94 -8.61 -9.35
CA THR A 54 -7.27 -8.89 -8.79
C THR A 54 -7.21 -9.92 -7.66
N SER A 55 -6.50 -11.02 -7.84
CA SER A 55 -6.34 -12.04 -6.81
C SER A 55 -5.61 -11.50 -5.58
N TYR A 56 -4.59 -10.67 -5.80
CA TYR A 56 -3.82 -10.04 -4.74
C TYR A 56 -4.71 -9.10 -3.89
N TRP A 57 -5.40 -8.15 -4.50
CA TRP A 57 -6.25 -7.19 -3.79
C TRP A 57 -7.52 -7.83 -3.20
N PHE A 58 -7.96 -8.97 -3.74
CA PHE A 58 -9.08 -9.74 -3.19
C PHE A 58 -8.74 -10.33 -1.81
N ALA A 59 -7.48 -10.72 -1.58
CA ALA A 59 -7.02 -11.12 -0.25
C ALA A 59 -7.18 -9.97 0.78
N TYR A 60 -6.91 -8.73 0.39
CA TYR A 60 -7.09 -7.55 1.24
C TYR A 60 -8.55 -7.21 1.54
N PHE A 61 -9.49 -7.71 0.75
CA PHE A 61 -10.90 -7.60 1.07
C PHE A 61 -11.37 -8.69 2.03
N LEU A 62 -10.92 -9.94 1.84
CA LEU A 62 -11.43 -11.09 2.58
C LEU A 62 -10.78 -11.27 3.96
N PHE A 63 -9.48 -11.04 4.08
CA PHE A 63 -8.69 -11.49 5.22
C PHE A 63 -8.52 -10.51 6.38
N PRO A 64 -8.71 -9.18 6.29
CA PRO A 64 -8.49 -8.28 7.43
C PRO A 64 -9.31 -8.63 8.67
N ILE A 65 -10.56 -9.08 8.50
CA ILE A 65 -11.42 -9.51 9.62
C ILE A 65 -10.88 -10.78 10.30
N PRO A 66 -10.64 -11.90 9.61
CA PRO A 66 -9.97 -13.07 10.18
C PRO A 66 -8.63 -12.74 10.85
N ILE A 67 -7.84 -11.86 10.25
CA ILE A 67 -6.55 -11.41 10.79
C ILE A 67 -6.75 -10.65 12.11
N ALA A 68 -7.69 -9.73 12.17
CA ALA A 68 -7.98 -9.00 13.40
C ALA A 68 -8.48 -9.92 14.51
N MET A 69 -9.30 -10.94 14.18
CA MET A 69 -9.72 -11.99 15.12
C MET A 69 -8.53 -12.77 15.66
N PHE A 70 -7.59 -13.15 14.78
CA PHE A 70 -6.36 -13.83 15.18
C PHE A 70 -5.52 -12.95 16.11
N MET A 71 -5.32 -11.66 15.77
CA MET A 71 -4.55 -10.74 16.61
C MET A 71 -5.19 -10.47 17.97
N LYS A 72 -6.53 -10.45 18.06
CA LYS A 72 -7.23 -10.35 19.35
C LYS A 72 -6.95 -11.54 20.25
N ARG A 73 -6.88 -12.73 19.68
CA ARG A 73 -6.64 -13.97 20.44
C ARG A 73 -5.18 -14.13 20.86
N PHE A 74 -4.23 -13.68 20.02
CA PHE A 74 -2.80 -13.94 20.25
C PHE A 74 -2.02 -12.64 20.56
N SER A 75 -1.73 -11.82 19.58
CA SER A 75 -1.10 -10.49 19.71
C SER A 75 -0.79 -9.88 18.34
N TYR A 76 -0.44 -8.59 18.29
CA TYR A 76 0.11 -7.96 17.08
C TYR A 76 1.40 -8.64 16.61
N LYS A 77 2.30 -8.97 17.55
CA LYS A 77 3.56 -9.68 17.24
C LYS A 77 3.29 -11.02 16.57
N ALA A 78 2.36 -11.82 17.09
CA ALA A 78 2.00 -13.10 16.50
C ALA A 78 1.43 -12.92 15.09
N GLY A 79 0.60 -11.88 14.87
CA GLY A 79 0.09 -11.53 13.55
C GLY A 79 1.20 -11.17 12.57
N ILE A 80 2.18 -10.35 12.97
CA ILE A 80 3.34 -9.98 12.15
C ILE A 80 4.16 -11.22 11.76
N VAL A 81 4.53 -12.06 12.73
CA VAL A 81 5.34 -13.26 12.49
C VAL A 81 4.60 -14.23 11.56
N LEU A 82 3.31 -14.48 11.81
CA LEU A 82 2.51 -15.35 10.95
C LEU A 82 2.38 -14.77 9.54
N GLY A 83 2.17 -13.48 9.39
CA GLY A 83 2.12 -12.79 8.10
C GLY A 83 3.40 -12.96 7.29
N LEU A 84 4.55 -12.77 7.92
CA LEU A 84 5.86 -13.00 7.30
C LEU A 84 6.02 -14.44 6.82
N LEU A 85 5.64 -15.43 7.64
CA LEU A 85 5.74 -16.86 7.30
C LEU A 85 4.79 -17.25 6.18
N ILE A 86 3.55 -16.75 6.17
CA ILE A 86 2.59 -16.99 5.08
C ILE A 86 3.09 -16.40 3.77
N SER A 87 3.59 -15.14 3.79
CA SER A 87 4.15 -14.52 2.59
C SER A 87 5.40 -15.25 2.10
N ALA A 88 6.25 -15.71 3.03
CA ALA A 88 7.43 -16.51 2.68
C ALA A 88 7.02 -17.83 2.01
N ALA A 89 6.02 -18.53 2.55
CA ALA A 89 5.50 -19.75 1.96
C ALA A 89 4.96 -19.49 0.55
N GLY A 90 4.19 -18.41 0.34
CA GLY A 90 3.71 -18.00 -0.98
C GLY A 90 4.86 -17.70 -1.95
N GLY A 91 5.90 -16.98 -1.49
CA GLY A 91 7.09 -16.69 -2.30
C GLY A 91 7.88 -17.96 -2.67
N LEU A 92 8.08 -18.88 -1.73
CA LEU A 92 8.77 -20.16 -1.98
C LEU A 92 7.93 -21.11 -2.84
N LEU A 93 6.61 -20.97 -2.83
CA LEU A 93 5.72 -21.79 -3.66
C LEU A 93 5.95 -21.54 -5.17
N PHE A 94 6.53 -20.41 -5.57
CA PHE A 94 6.93 -20.20 -6.95
C PHE A 94 8.01 -21.17 -7.44
N LEU A 95 8.82 -21.76 -6.56
CA LEU A 95 9.83 -22.75 -6.93
C LEU A 95 9.22 -23.98 -7.64
N PRO A 96 8.23 -24.70 -7.07
CA PRO A 96 7.58 -25.81 -7.76
C PRO A 96 6.58 -25.35 -8.83
N VAL A 97 5.86 -24.24 -8.60
CA VAL A 97 4.79 -23.77 -9.50
C VAL A 97 5.32 -23.38 -10.88
N THR A 98 6.51 -22.78 -10.95
CA THR A 98 7.13 -22.43 -12.23
C THR A 98 7.44 -23.66 -13.09
N SER A 99 7.77 -24.80 -12.48
CA SER A 99 8.02 -26.07 -13.21
C SER A 99 6.73 -26.68 -13.76
N LEU A 100 5.58 -26.35 -13.18
CA LEU A 100 4.27 -26.88 -13.60
C LEU A 100 3.60 -26.06 -14.71
N HIS A 101 4.14 -24.89 -15.07
CA HIS A 101 3.61 -23.98 -16.11
C HIS A 101 2.09 -23.74 -16.03
N SER A 102 1.54 -23.61 -14.84
CA SER A 102 0.10 -23.45 -14.59
C SER A 102 -0.25 -22.07 -14.08
N PHE A 103 -0.89 -21.24 -14.89
CA PHE A 103 -1.32 -19.89 -14.53
C PHE A 103 -2.19 -19.85 -13.24
N PRO A 104 -3.18 -20.76 -13.03
CA PRO A 104 -3.92 -20.79 -11.76
C PRO A 104 -3.06 -21.01 -10.53
N LEU A 105 -1.99 -21.81 -10.62
CA LEU A 105 -1.08 -22.03 -9.50
C LEU A 105 -0.25 -20.78 -9.19
N TYR A 106 0.12 -19.99 -10.21
CA TYR A 106 0.73 -18.67 -9.99
C TYR A 106 -0.24 -17.73 -9.24
N LEU A 107 -1.51 -17.69 -9.63
CA LEU A 107 -2.53 -16.88 -8.93
C LEU A 107 -2.65 -17.32 -7.46
N CYS A 108 -2.66 -18.61 -7.19
CA CYS A 108 -2.68 -19.14 -5.81
C CYS A 108 -1.44 -18.70 -5.01
N ALA A 109 -0.24 -18.76 -5.60
CA ALA A 109 0.99 -18.33 -4.93
C ALA A 109 0.94 -16.83 -4.60
N PHE A 110 0.53 -15.96 -5.55
CA PHE A 110 0.33 -14.53 -5.31
C PHE A 110 -0.74 -14.25 -4.25
N PHE A 111 -1.83 -14.99 -4.26
CA PHE A 111 -2.88 -14.86 -3.26
C PHE A 111 -2.37 -15.17 -1.85
N ILE A 112 -1.54 -16.23 -1.71
CA ILE A 112 -0.92 -16.57 -0.43
C ILE A 112 0.05 -15.48 0.02
N VAL A 113 0.89 -14.95 -0.89
CA VAL A 113 1.75 -13.79 -0.58
C VAL A 113 0.90 -12.63 -0.08
N ALA A 114 -0.20 -12.32 -0.77
CA ALA A 114 -1.10 -11.23 -0.42
C ALA A 114 -1.76 -11.41 0.96
N ILE A 115 -2.15 -12.63 1.33
CA ILE A 115 -2.68 -12.91 2.68
C ILE A 115 -1.64 -12.53 3.74
N GLY A 116 -0.39 -12.95 3.57
CA GLY A 116 0.67 -12.61 4.52
C GLY A 116 0.98 -11.11 4.56
N MET A 117 0.98 -10.41 3.42
CA MET A 117 1.14 -8.96 3.36
C MET A 117 -0.05 -8.23 4.01
N CYS A 118 -1.26 -8.73 3.85
CA CYS A 118 -2.46 -8.23 4.54
C CYS A 118 -2.33 -8.36 6.07
N PHE A 119 -1.73 -9.46 6.57
CA PHE A 119 -1.39 -9.60 8.00
C PHE A 119 -0.46 -8.48 8.45
N LEU A 120 0.61 -8.20 7.69
CA LEU A 120 1.56 -7.15 8.05
C LEU A 120 0.88 -5.79 8.10
N GLU A 121 0.07 -5.46 7.11
CA GLU A 121 -0.61 -4.17 7.06
C GLU A 121 -1.64 -4.01 8.17
N THR A 122 -2.46 -5.03 8.42
CA THR A 122 -3.48 -5.01 9.46
C THR A 122 -2.87 -4.96 10.87
N ALA A 123 -1.64 -5.48 11.06
CA ALA A 123 -0.94 -5.51 12.33
C ALA A 123 0.00 -4.31 12.54
N ALA A 124 0.85 -3.98 11.55
CA ALA A 124 1.92 -3.00 11.75
C ALA A 124 1.40 -1.55 11.80
N ASN A 125 0.39 -1.21 10.98
CA ASN A 125 -0.17 0.15 11.00
C ASN A 125 -0.74 0.54 12.37
N PRO A 126 -1.69 -0.21 12.98
CA PRO A 126 -2.19 0.11 14.32
C PRO A 126 -1.10 -0.03 15.39
N TYR A 127 -0.20 -0.99 15.28
CA TYR A 127 0.90 -1.13 16.23
C TYR A 127 1.76 0.14 16.28
N VAL A 128 2.12 0.72 15.13
CA VAL A 128 2.87 2.00 15.07
C VAL A 128 2.05 3.15 15.64
N THR A 129 0.75 3.21 15.39
CA THR A 129 -0.10 4.30 15.91
C THR A 129 -0.26 4.24 17.42
N GLU A 130 -0.30 3.04 18.00
CA GLU A 130 -0.46 2.81 19.43
C GLU A 130 0.87 2.85 20.21
N LEU A 131 2.01 2.77 19.52
CA LEU A 131 3.34 2.72 20.14
C LEU A 131 3.83 4.11 20.56
N GLY A 132 3.35 4.63 21.68
CA GLY A 132 3.79 5.91 22.27
C GLY A 132 2.66 6.95 22.34
N ASP A 133 3.02 8.26 22.37
CA ASP A 133 2.06 9.34 22.54
C ASP A 133 1.04 9.41 21.37
N PRO A 134 -0.28 9.32 21.65
CA PRO A 134 -1.33 9.45 20.64
C PRO A 134 -1.25 10.72 19.80
N ALA A 135 -0.80 11.85 20.36
CA ALA A 135 -0.66 13.11 19.65
C ALA A 135 0.34 13.03 18.49
N THR A 136 1.34 12.15 18.58
CA THR A 136 2.38 11.95 17.54
C THR A 136 2.13 10.74 16.64
N ALA A 137 1.02 10.01 16.82
CA ALA A 137 0.69 8.81 16.07
C ALA A 137 0.68 9.03 14.54
N PRO A 138 0.05 10.10 13.98
CA PRO A 138 0.09 10.33 12.55
C PRO A 138 1.51 10.55 12.00
N ARG A 139 2.37 11.26 12.74
CA ARG A 139 3.77 11.49 12.36
C ARG A 139 4.56 10.18 12.35
N ARG A 140 4.40 9.34 13.39
CA ARG A 140 5.08 8.03 13.46
C ARG A 140 4.69 7.12 12.32
N LEU A 141 3.40 7.04 12.02
CA LEU A 141 2.92 6.22 10.91
C LEU A 141 3.39 6.75 9.56
N ASN A 142 3.40 8.08 9.36
CA ASN A 142 3.96 8.69 8.15
C ASN A 142 5.47 8.40 8.01
N LEU A 143 6.23 8.42 9.10
CA LEU A 143 7.64 8.05 9.07
C LEU A 143 7.85 6.57 8.72
N ALA A 144 7.06 5.65 9.30
CA ALA A 144 7.08 4.24 8.93
C ALA A 144 6.76 4.04 7.44
N GLN A 145 5.76 4.74 6.95
CA GLN A 145 5.38 4.74 5.53
C GLN A 145 6.41 5.44 4.62
N ALA A 146 7.31 6.28 5.14
CA ALA A 146 8.42 6.80 4.35
C ALA A 146 9.44 5.71 3.99
N PHE A 147 9.65 4.72 4.87
CA PHE A 147 10.42 3.51 4.55
C PHE A 147 9.69 2.62 3.53
N ASN A 148 8.36 2.56 3.57
CA ASN A 148 7.57 1.95 2.50
C ASN A 148 7.81 2.67 1.17
N GLY A 149 7.79 4.00 1.13
CA GLY A 149 8.11 4.78 -0.07
C GLY A 149 9.50 4.48 -0.62
N LEU A 150 10.51 4.29 0.24
CA LEU A 150 11.86 3.88 -0.17
C LEU A 150 11.85 2.48 -0.78
N GLY A 151 11.14 1.52 -0.19
CA GLY A 151 10.98 0.18 -0.74
C GLY A 151 10.31 0.19 -2.11
N ALA A 152 9.25 0.99 -2.27
CA ALA A 152 8.55 1.18 -3.53
C ALA A 152 9.48 1.74 -4.63
N PHE A 153 10.26 2.76 -4.30
CA PHE A 153 11.23 3.35 -5.22
C PHE A 153 12.30 2.34 -5.65
N ILE A 154 12.88 1.59 -4.71
CA ILE A 154 13.89 0.55 -5.01
C ILE A 154 13.28 -0.56 -5.85
N ALA A 155 12.08 -1.02 -5.54
CA ALA A 155 11.38 -2.04 -6.33
C ALA A 155 11.15 -1.59 -7.77
N ALA A 156 10.64 -0.37 -7.96
CA ALA A 156 10.35 0.17 -9.28
C ALA A 156 11.62 0.42 -10.12
N MET A 157 12.68 0.95 -9.54
CA MET A 157 13.90 1.35 -10.27
C MET A 157 14.88 0.21 -10.52
N PHE A 158 14.96 -0.75 -9.62
CA PHE A 158 16.00 -1.79 -9.65
C PHE A 158 15.45 -3.20 -9.77
N LEU A 159 14.50 -3.59 -8.91
CA LEU A 159 14.04 -4.98 -8.85
C LEU A 159 13.12 -5.33 -10.02
N SER A 160 12.35 -4.37 -10.54
CA SER A 160 11.52 -4.60 -11.74
C SER A 160 12.37 -5.03 -12.94
N LYS A 161 13.59 -4.48 -13.08
CA LYS A 161 14.51 -4.83 -14.15
C LYS A 161 15.01 -6.28 -14.06
N LEU A 162 15.07 -6.85 -12.85
CA LEU A 162 15.45 -8.26 -12.67
C LEU A 162 14.33 -9.21 -13.14
N ILE A 163 13.09 -8.78 -13.07
CA ILE A 163 11.91 -9.55 -13.49
C ILE A 163 11.65 -9.35 -15.00
N LEU A 164 11.82 -8.10 -15.49
CA LEU A 164 11.63 -7.71 -16.87
C LEU A 164 12.99 -7.64 -17.59
N ILE A 165 13.71 -8.74 -17.68
CA ILE A 165 14.88 -8.80 -18.57
C ILE A 165 14.35 -8.78 -19.99
N ASP A 166 14.82 -7.80 -20.78
CA ASP A 166 14.33 -7.54 -22.12
C ASP A 166 14.86 -8.64 -23.08
N ASP A 167 13.96 -9.44 -23.63
CA ASP A 167 14.28 -10.56 -24.53
C ASP A 167 14.99 -10.09 -25.82
N ALA A 168 14.77 -8.84 -26.22
CA ALA A 168 15.34 -8.27 -27.43
C ALA A 168 16.87 -8.04 -27.34
N ALA A 169 17.40 -7.90 -26.12
CA ALA A 169 18.83 -7.58 -25.92
C ALA A 169 19.72 -8.79 -25.68
N THR A 170 19.18 -9.95 -25.29
CA THR A 170 19.99 -11.04 -24.74
C THR A 170 19.88 -12.37 -25.48
N ASN A 171 18.97 -12.58 -26.44
CA ASN A 171 18.72 -13.91 -27.05
C ASN A 171 18.59 -15.03 -26.00
N THR A 172 18.16 -14.71 -24.79
CA THR A 172 18.06 -15.67 -23.68
C THR A 172 16.87 -16.58 -23.88
N LEU A 173 17.08 -17.86 -23.70
CA LEU A 173 16.05 -18.90 -23.75
C LEU A 173 14.97 -18.61 -22.67
N PRO A 174 13.70 -18.99 -22.89
CA PRO A 174 12.60 -18.85 -21.91
C PRO A 174 12.95 -19.40 -20.52
N ASP A 175 13.84 -20.37 -20.44
CA ASP A 175 14.32 -20.98 -19.19
C ASP A 175 15.10 -20.01 -18.28
N ALA A 176 15.87 -19.08 -18.85
CA ALA A 176 16.64 -18.10 -18.07
C ALA A 176 15.72 -17.07 -17.38
N GLU A 177 14.64 -16.68 -18.03
CA GLU A 177 13.65 -15.77 -17.49
C GLU A 177 12.85 -16.39 -16.34
N ILE A 178 12.45 -17.65 -16.48
CA ILE A 178 11.79 -18.42 -15.44
C ILE A 178 12.75 -18.58 -14.27
N HIS A 179 14.05 -18.78 -14.53
CA HIS A 179 15.06 -18.88 -13.47
C HIS A 179 15.18 -17.59 -12.64
N ASN A 180 15.27 -16.43 -13.27
CA ASN A 180 15.37 -15.15 -12.58
C ASN A 180 14.11 -14.82 -11.76
N PHE A 181 12.93 -15.13 -12.30
CA PHE A 181 11.67 -15.01 -11.58
C PHE A 181 11.66 -15.91 -10.32
N LYS A 182 12.03 -17.20 -10.48
CA LYS A 182 12.19 -18.15 -9.37
C LYS A 182 13.14 -17.63 -8.30
N LEU A 183 14.32 -17.17 -8.70
CA LEU A 183 15.36 -16.71 -7.81
C LEU A 183 14.91 -15.48 -7.03
N THR A 184 14.27 -14.54 -7.69
CA THR A 184 13.74 -13.31 -7.05
C THR A 184 12.76 -13.65 -5.94
N TYR A 185 11.77 -14.50 -6.20
CA TYR A 185 10.77 -14.86 -5.20
C TYR A 185 11.31 -15.84 -4.14
N ALA A 186 12.28 -16.68 -4.47
CA ALA A 186 12.97 -17.51 -3.49
C ALA A 186 13.77 -16.66 -2.49
N ILE A 187 14.57 -15.71 -3.00
CA ILE A 187 15.31 -14.77 -2.14
C ILE A 187 14.33 -13.97 -1.27
N PHE A 188 13.26 -13.47 -1.87
CA PHE A 188 12.21 -12.75 -1.12
C PHE A 188 11.62 -13.61 0.00
N GLY A 189 11.26 -14.86 -0.28
CA GLY A 189 10.76 -15.81 0.74
C GLY A 189 11.76 -16.09 1.85
N ILE A 190 13.03 -16.32 1.51
CA ILE A 190 14.10 -16.55 2.49
C ILE A 190 14.31 -15.32 3.39
N VAL A 191 14.35 -14.12 2.82
CA VAL A 191 14.48 -12.86 3.57
C VAL A 191 13.32 -12.71 4.55
N LEU A 192 12.09 -13.01 4.12
CA LEU A 192 10.91 -12.95 5.01
C LEU A 192 11.00 -13.96 6.16
N ILE A 193 11.51 -15.17 5.94
CA ILE A 193 11.75 -16.16 7.01
C ILE A 193 12.77 -15.64 8.00
N LEU A 194 13.90 -15.11 7.52
CA LEU A 194 14.95 -14.57 8.40
C LEU A 194 14.40 -13.45 9.29
N ILE A 195 13.61 -12.56 8.71
CA ILE A 195 12.97 -11.46 9.48
C ILE A 195 11.91 -12.02 10.43
N ALA A 196 11.12 -13.03 10.04
CA ALA A 196 10.17 -13.68 10.93
C ALA A 196 10.86 -14.29 12.16
N VAL A 197 12.00 -14.96 11.95
CA VAL A 197 12.83 -15.51 13.03
C VAL A 197 13.33 -14.40 13.94
N VAL A 198 13.92 -13.34 13.40
CA VAL A 198 14.40 -12.19 14.20
C VAL A 198 13.24 -11.57 14.98
N MET A 199 12.09 -11.35 14.34
CA MET A 199 10.89 -10.82 15.01
C MET A 199 10.36 -11.74 16.12
N ALA A 200 10.39 -13.05 15.92
CA ALA A 200 9.94 -14.02 16.92
C ALA A 200 10.76 -13.94 18.21
N PHE A 201 12.07 -13.73 18.11
CA PHE A 201 12.97 -13.60 19.27
C PHE A 201 13.03 -12.18 19.85
N THR A 202 12.61 -11.15 19.11
CA THR A 202 12.62 -9.76 19.60
C THR A 202 11.47 -9.51 20.57
N LYS A 203 11.77 -8.91 21.71
CA LYS A 203 10.75 -8.47 22.68
C LYS A 203 10.15 -7.14 22.24
N LEU A 204 9.02 -7.19 21.57
CA LEU A 204 8.25 -5.99 21.24
C LEU A 204 7.54 -5.45 22.49
N PRO A 205 7.46 -4.11 22.67
CA PRO A 205 6.65 -3.51 23.74
C PRO A 205 5.17 -3.90 23.60
N ARG A 206 4.51 -4.21 24.71
CA ARG A 206 3.05 -4.29 24.75
C ARG A 206 2.46 -2.89 24.61
N ILE A 207 1.33 -2.81 23.94
CA ILE A 207 0.59 -1.56 23.71
C ILE A 207 -0.76 -1.61 24.42
N GLN A 208 -1.30 -0.44 24.77
CA GLN A 208 -2.55 -0.32 25.55
C GLN A 208 -3.72 -1.06 24.89
N ALA A 209 -3.81 -1.06 23.57
CA ALA A 209 -4.84 -1.80 22.85
C ALA A 209 -4.83 -3.32 23.10
N GLU A 210 -3.67 -3.92 23.46
CA GLU A 210 -3.59 -5.34 23.83
C GLU A 210 -4.10 -5.59 25.25
N ASP A 211 -3.85 -4.64 26.16
CA ASP A 211 -4.31 -4.75 27.56
C ASP A 211 -5.83 -4.51 27.66
N ASP A 212 -6.39 -3.58 26.87
CA ASP A 212 -7.82 -3.30 26.80
C ASP A 212 -8.61 -4.47 26.17
N ASP A 213 -8.04 -5.19 25.19
CA ASP A 213 -8.65 -6.37 24.56
C ASP A 213 -8.87 -7.52 25.55
N THR A 214 -8.00 -7.68 26.56
CA THR A 214 -8.15 -8.71 27.59
C THR A 214 -9.33 -8.44 28.54
N GLN A 215 -9.78 -7.19 28.61
CA GLN A 215 -10.92 -6.74 29.42
C GLN A 215 -12.24 -6.67 28.64
N SER A 216 -12.19 -6.70 27.30
CA SER A 216 -13.38 -6.61 26.45
C SER A 216 -14.14 -7.96 26.42
N ASN A 217 -15.44 -7.91 26.68
CA ASN A 217 -16.41 -9.02 26.78
C ASN A 217 -16.42 -10.04 25.61
N GLY A 218 -15.30 -10.69 25.30
CA GLY A 218 -15.24 -11.87 24.44
C GLY A 218 -15.63 -11.73 22.95
N LYS A 219 -16.02 -10.53 22.48
CA LYS A 219 -16.35 -10.31 21.07
C LYS A 219 -15.08 -10.26 20.22
N LEU A 220 -14.88 -11.26 19.36
CA LEU A 220 -13.73 -11.35 18.47
C LEU A 220 -13.64 -10.17 17.46
N ILE A 221 -14.77 -9.70 16.95
CA ILE A 221 -14.88 -8.50 16.09
C ILE A 221 -16.10 -7.70 16.49
N SER A 222 -15.92 -6.38 16.54
CA SER A 222 -16.98 -5.43 16.84
C SER A 222 -17.37 -4.68 15.56
N PHE A 223 -18.49 -5.06 14.94
CA PHE A 223 -19.07 -4.29 13.85
C PHE A 223 -19.68 -2.97 14.34
N SER A 224 -19.97 -2.87 15.63
CA SER A 224 -20.49 -1.65 16.25
C SER A 224 -19.49 -0.49 16.17
N VAL A 225 -18.18 -0.77 16.00
CA VAL A 225 -17.16 0.24 15.81
C VAL A 225 -17.43 1.14 14.59
N LEU A 226 -18.13 0.64 13.57
CA LEU A 226 -18.56 1.43 12.40
C LEU A 226 -19.68 2.45 12.72
N LYS A 227 -20.31 2.38 13.89
CA LYS A 227 -21.23 3.43 14.37
C LYS A 227 -20.47 4.71 14.72
N ARG A 228 -19.17 4.59 15.07
CA ARG A 228 -18.31 5.76 15.29
C ARG A 228 -18.07 6.49 13.98
N ARG A 229 -18.58 7.70 13.89
CA ARG A 229 -18.61 8.48 12.63
C ARG A 229 -17.23 8.71 12.04
N HIS A 230 -16.23 9.04 12.86
CA HIS A 230 -14.86 9.30 12.38
C HIS A 230 -14.22 8.07 11.74
N LEU A 231 -14.45 6.86 12.30
CA LEU A 231 -13.95 5.61 11.69
C LEU A 231 -14.69 5.29 10.40
N ARG A 232 -16.02 5.32 10.39
CA ARG A 232 -16.81 5.06 9.18
C ARG A 232 -16.42 5.99 8.04
N ASN A 233 -16.30 7.29 8.32
CA ASN A 233 -15.83 8.27 7.36
C ASN A 233 -14.38 8.01 6.93
N GLY A 234 -13.53 7.52 7.84
CA GLY A 234 -12.16 7.10 7.56
C GLY A 234 -12.10 5.91 6.61
N VAL A 235 -12.96 4.90 6.79
CA VAL A 235 -13.06 3.75 5.88
C VAL A 235 -13.47 4.21 4.47
N ILE A 236 -14.46 5.11 4.38
CA ILE A 236 -14.87 5.70 3.10
C ILE A 236 -13.71 6.49 2.48
N ALA A 237 -13.05 7.36 3.25
CA ALA A 237 -11.93 8.15 2.76
C ALA A 237 -10.76 7.27 2.30
N GLN A 238 -10.46 6.16 2.99
CA GLN A 238 -9.44 5.19 2.59
C GLN A 238 -9.79 4.49 1.27
N PHE A 239 -11.05 4.11 1.07
CA PHE A 239 -11.51 3.52 -0.19
C PHE A 239 -11.26 4.47 -1.37
N PHE A 240 -11.70 5.72 -1.23
CA PHE A 240 -11.50 6.73 -2.27
C PHE A 240 -10.02 7.09 -2.45
N TYR A 241 -9.26 7.22 -1.37
CA TYR A 241 -7.83 7.49 -1.46
C TYR A 241 -7.09 6.40 -2.25
N ASN A 242 -7.24 5.13 -1.84
CA ASN A 242 -6.56 4.02 -2.47
C ASN A 242 -6.92 3.93 -3.96
N GLY A 243 -8.19 4.05 -4.28
CA GLY A 243 -8.65 4.03 -5.67
C GLY A 243 -8.15 5.21 -6.50
N GLY A 244 -8.15 6.43 -5.95
CA GLY A 244 -7.63 7.62 -6.61
C GLY A 244 -6.12 7.54 -6.84
N GLN A 245 -5.36 7.10 -5.84
CA GLN A 245 -3.93 6.87 -5.95
C GLN A 245 -3.59 5.87 -7.06
N THR A 246 -4.23 4.71 -7.03
CA THR A 246 -3.96 3.65 -8.01
C THR A 246 -4.40 4.04 -9.41
N ALA A 247 -5.50 4.79 -9.55
CA ALA A 247 -5.93 5.31 -10.85
C ALA A 247 -4.87 6.23 -11.47
N VAL A 248 -4.28 7.15 -10.69
CA VAL A 248 -3.22 8.02 -11.20
C VAL A 248 -1.95 7.23 -11.49
N ASN A 249 -1.56 6.29 -10.62
CA ASN A 249 -0.35 5.47 -10.80
C ASN A 249 -0.42 4.61 -12.06
N SER A 250 -1.48 3.82 -12.22
CA SER A 250 -1.62 2.85 -13.30
C SER A 250 -1.80 3.49 -14.67
N LEU A 251 -2.41 4.66 -14.72
CA LEU A 251 -2.64 5.37 -15.98
C LEU A 251 -1.51 6.33 -16.37
N PHE A 252 -0.48 6.52 -15.53
CA PHE A 252 0.60 7.47 -15.79
C PHE A 252 1.38 7.14 -17.07
N ILE A 253 1.92 5.92 -17.19
CA ILE A 253 2.70 5.51 -18.37
C ILE A 253 1.80 5.49 -19.61
N VAL A 254 0.58 4.97 -19.48
CA VAL A 254 -0.41 4.98 -20.59
C VAL A 254 -0.66 6.39 -21.07
N TYR A 255 -0.80 7.35 -20.17
CA TYR A 255 -0.96 8.76 -20.48
C TYR A 255 0.25 9.31 -21.25
N CYS A 256 1.45 9.08 -20.74
CA CYS A 256 2.69 9.55 -21.34
C CYS A 256 2.85 9.03 -22.79
N VAL A 257 2.65 7.74 -23.02
CA VAL A 257 2.86 7.12 -24.33
C VAL A 257 1.72 7.45 -25.28
N LYS A 258 0.47 7.19 -24.87
CA LYS A 258 -0.68 7.25 -25.77
C LYS A 258 -1.16 8.67 -26.05
N TYR A 259 -1.06 9.57 -25.07
CA TYR A 259 -1.70 10.87 -25.11
C TYR A 259 -0.73 12.05 -25.11
N ALA A 260 0.49 11.88 -24.58
CA ALA A 260 1.55 12.89 -24.68
C ALA A 260 2.57 12.59 -25.78
N GLY A 261 2.47 11.45 -26.47
CA GLY A 261 3.30 11.10 -27.63
C GLY A 261 4.77 10.77 -27.25
N LEU A 262 5.03 10.42 -26.00
CA LEU A 262 6.37 10.05 -25.54
C LEU A 262 6.67 8.59 -25.88
N ASN A 263 7.93 8.24 -26.07
CA ASN A 263 8.33 6.86 -26.19
C ASN A 263 8.29 6.16 -24.80
N HIS A 264 8.34 4.83 -24.79
CA HIS A 264 8.21 4.04 -23.56
C HIS A 264 9.33 4.30 -22.56
N ASP A 265 10.57 4.52 -23.01
CA ASP A 265 11.73 4.81 -22.15
C ASP A 265 11.59 6.16 -21.46
N GLN A 266 11.14 7.20 -22.20
CA GLN A 266 10.84 8.50 -21.63
C GLN A 266 9.73 8.42 -20.59
N ALA A 267 8.65 7.69 -20.87
CA ALA A 267 7.53 7.49 -19.96
C ALA A 267 7.96 6.79 -18.67
N THR A 268 8.79 5.75 -18.79
CA THR A 268 9.33 5.00 -17.64
C THR A 268 10.28 5.88 -16.79
N THR A 269 11.11 6.68 -17.45
CA THR A 269 11.99 7.64 -16.74
C THR A 269 11.17 8.68 -15.95
N LEU A 270 10.12 9.24 -16.57
CA LEU A 270 9.22 10.17 -15.89
C LEU A 270 8.45 9.51 -14.74
N PHE A 271 8.07 8.24 -14.89
CA PHE A 271 7.49 7.47 -13.79
C PHE A 271 8.46 7.29 -12.63
N GLY A 272 9.76 7.14 -12.90
CA GLY A 272 10.80 7.17 -11.88
C GLY A 272 10.80 8.48 -11.08
N PHE A 273 10.70 9.63 -11.74
CA PHE A 273 10.57 10.94 -11.08
C PHE A 273 9.24 11.09 -10.34
N TYR A 274 8.15 10.55 -10.87
CA TYR A 274 6.86 10.48 -10.19
C TYR A 274 6.97 9.72 -8.85
N MET A 275 7.64 8.56 -8.83
CA MET A 275 7.89 7.78 -7.61
C MET A 275 8.87 8.48 -6.66
N LEU A 276 9.85 9.21 -7.18
CA LEU A 276 10.75 10.04 -6.36
C LEU A 276 9.97 11.18 -5.68
N ALA A 277 9.04 11.83 -6.39
CA ALA A 277 8.18 12.86 -5.81
C ALA A 277 7.33 12.29 -4.65
N PHE A 278 6.80 11.07 -4.81
CA PHE A 278 6.07 10.36 -3.75
C PHE A 278 6.94 10.10 -2.52
N LEU A 279 8.16 9.62 -2.73
CA LEU A 279 9.13 9.36 -1.66
C LEU A 279 9.46 10.65 -0.91
N LEU A 280 9.83 11.71 -1.64
CA LEU A 280 10.15 13.01 -1.06
C LEU A 280 8.95 13.61 -0.31
N GLY A 281 7.75 13.49 -0.86
CA GLY A 281 6.51 13.94 -0.23
C GLY A 281 6.27 13.27 1.13
N ARG A 282 6.57 11.98 1.27
CA ARG A 282 6.47 11.25 2.56
C ARG A 282 7.48 11.75 3.59
N TRP A 283 8.77 11.90 3.21
CA TRP A 283 9.79 12.37 4.13
C TRP A 283 9.55 13.82 4.56
N ILE A 284 9.30 14.71 3.60
CA ILE A 284 9.01 16.12 3.87
C ILE A 284 7.71 16.25 4.68
N GLY A 285 6.67 15.49 4.33
CA GLY A 285 5.40 15.49 5.03
C GLY A 285 5.52 15.02 6.48
N ALA A 286 6.25 13.93 6.74
CA ALA A 286 6.51 13.45 8.10
C ALA A 286 7.31 14.48 8.93
N TRP A 287 8.24 15.20 8.31
CA TRP A 287 8.98 16.28 8.95
C TRP A 287 8.06 17.48 9.27
N LEU A 288 7.24 17.90 8.32
CA LEU A 288 6.29 19.01 8.49
C LEU A 288 5.24 18.72 9.58
N MET A 289 4.85 17.46 9.78
CA MET A 289 3.95 17.06 10.87
C MET A 289 4.53 17.28 12.27
N GLY A 290 5.84 17.57 12.38
CA GLY A 290 6.43 18.08 13.63
C GLY A 290 6.10 19.53 13.93
N LYS A 291 5.63 20.29 12.93
CA LYS A 291 5.32 21.72 13.03
C LYS A 291 3.83 22.03 12.80
N PHE A 292 3.17 21.25 11.97
CA PHE A 292 1.79 21.46 11.55
C PHE A 292 0.91 20.28 11.97
N GLN A 293 -0.36 20.58 12.25
CA GLN A 293 -1.33 19.55 12.63
C GLN A 293 -1.61 18.62 11.42
N PRO A 294 -1.52 17.28 11.58
CA PRO A 294 -1.71 16.32 10.50
C PRO A 294 -3.04 16.46 9.75
N LYS A 295 -4.13 16.78 10.48
CA LYS A 295 -5.45 17.02 9.88
C LYS A 295 -5.45 18.19 8.89
N ASN A 296 -4.77 19.28 9.24
CA ASN A 296 -4.70 20.48 8.38
C ASN A 296 -3.83 20.20 7.14
N MET A 297 -2.73 19.47 7.32
CA MET A 297 -1.91 19.01 6.19
C MET A 297 -2.71 18.12 5.23
N LEU A 298 -3.53 17.21 5.77
CA LEU A 298 -4.41 16.37 4.95
C LEU A 298 -5.38 17.20 4.10
N VAL A 299 -5.95 18.27 4.67
CA VAL A 299 -6.83 19.20 3.93
C VAL A 299 -6.06 19.91 2.82
N VAL A 300 -4.91 20.51 3.14
CA VAL A 300 -4.10 21.27 2.17
C VAL A 300 -3.63 20.36 1.04
N TYR A 301 -3.12 19.17 1.36
CA TYR A 301 -2.65 18.19 0.38
C TYR A 301 -3.80 17.63 -0.47
N GLY A 302 -4.98 17.42 0.14
CA GLY A 302 -6.18 17.01 -0.58
C GLY A 302 -6.66 18.07 -1.57
N ILE A 303 -6.72 19.34 -1.15
CA ILE A 303 -7.10 20.46 -2.03
C ILE A 303 -6.07 20.63 -3.16
N ALA A 304 -4.76 20.54 -2.86
CA ALA A 304 -3.72 20.59 -3.89
C ALA A 304 -3.93 19.50 -4.95
N ASN A 305 -4.24 18.27 -4.54
CA ASN A 305 -4.53 17.19 -5.48
C ASN A 305 -5.80 17.43 -6.29
N VAL A 306 -6.85 17.99 -5.71
CA VAL A 306 -8.07 18.39 -6.45
C VAL A 306 -7.75 19.41 -7.53
N VAL A 307 -6.96 20.45 -7.19
CA VAL A 307 -6.53 21.47 -8.16
C VAL A 307 -5.68 20.86 -9.27
N LEU A 308 -4.72 20.00 -8.92
CA LEU A 308 -3.87 19.33 -9.92
C LEU A 308 -4.68 18.38 -10.83
N CYS A 309 -5.65 17.66 -10.30
CA CYS A 309 -6.57 16.87 -11.14
C CYS A 309 -7.38 17.77 -12.08
N ALA A 310 -7.86 18.93 -11.63
CA ALA A 310 -8.54 19.89 -12.48
C ALA A 310 -7.62 20.42 -13.60
N VAL A 311 -6.34 20.68 -13.29
CA VAL A 311 -5.32 21.03 -14.30
C VAL A 311 -5.18 19.93 -15.33
N ILE A 312 -5.13 18.65 -14.95
CA ILE A 312 -5.08 17.52 -15.89
C ILE A 312 -6.32 17.48 -16.78
N CYS A 313 -7.49 17.72 -16.21
CA CYS A 313 -8.74 17.76 -16.99
C CYS A 313 -8.75 18.87 -18.06
N MET A 314 -8.05 19.97 -17.83
CA MET A 314 -8.04 21.17 -18.67
C MET A 314 -6.80 21.29 -19.56
N SER A 315 -5.77 20.48 -19.35
CA SER A 315 -4.47 20.57 -20.02
C SER A 315 -4.12 19.27 -20.74
N HIS A 316 -3.10 19.34 -21.60
CA HIS A 316 -2.60 18.19 -22.37
C HIS A 316 -1.07 18.11 -22.33
N GLY A 317 -0.52 16.97 -22.76
CA GLY A 317 0.93 16.77 -22.92
C GLY A 317 1.69 16.90 -21.61
N MET A 318 2.84 17.59 -21.65
CA MET A 318 3.77 17.70 -20.52
C MET A 318 3.17 18.42 -19.30
N THR A 319 2.28 19.38 -19.50
CA THR A 319 1.63 20.09 -18.37
C THR A 319 0.84 19.13 -17.49
N ALA A 320 0.06 18.24 -18.10
CA ALA A 320 -0.67 17.23 -17.35
C ALA A 320 0.27 16.22 -16.65
N ILE A 321 1.38 15.85 -17.29
CA ILE A 321 2.39 14.95 -16.68
C ILE A 321 3.02 15.61 -15.44
N TYR A 322 3.39 16.89 -15.50
CA TYR A 322 3.91 17.60 -14.32
C TYR A 322 2.85 17.74 -13.22
N ALA A 323 1.59 17.95 -13.58
CA ALA A 323 0.50 17.94 -12.62
C ALA A 323 0.35 16.56 -11.93
N MET A 324 0.48 15.44 -12.67
CA MET A 324 0.49 14.09 -12.10
C MET A 324 1.67 13.88 -11.13
N MET A 325 2.87 14.40 -11.46
CA MET A 325 4.02 14.38 -10.54
C MET A 325 3.74 15.16 -9.26
N GLY A 326 3.08 16.31 -9.36
CA GLY A 326 2.60 17.08 -8.22
C GLY A 326 1.61 16.29 -7.36
N ILE A 327 0.66 15.58 -7.99
CA ILE A 327 -0.27 14.69 -7.28
C ILE A 327 0.50 13.63 -6.50
N SER A 328 1.51 13.04 -7.09
CA SER A 328 2.35 12.02 -6.43
C SER A 328 2.95 12.54 -5.12
N PHE A 329 3.47 13.76 -5.13
CA PHE A 329 4.01 14.41 -3.94
C PHE A 329 2.93 14.62 -2.86
N PHE A 330 1.81 15.25 -3.23
CA PHE A 330 0.77 15.61 -2.25
C PHE A 330 -0.06 14.41 -1.79
N MET A 331 -0.26 13.37 -2.58
CA MET A 331 -0.98 12.18 -2.11
C MET A 331 -0.18 11.33 -1.11
N SER A 332 1.14 11.52 -1.03
CA SER A 332 2.07 10.62 -0.33
C SER A 332 1.76 10.40 1.16
N ILE A 333 1.29 11.45 1.88
CA ILE A 333 0.98 11.38 3.33
C ILE A 333 -0.48 11.02 3.64
N MET A 334 -1.34 10.95 2.63
CA MET A 334 -2.79 10.91 2.87
C MET A 334 -3.23 9.58 3.50
N TYR A 335 -2.73 8.44 2.99
CA TYR A 335 -3.04 7.11 3.54
C TYR A 335 -2.74 7.01 5.04
N PRO A 336 -1.49 7.19 5.48
CA PRO A 336 -1.13 7.01 6.88
C PRO A 336 -1.80 8.05 7.80
N THR A 337 -2.03 9.26 7.31
CA THR A 337 -2.70 10.31 8.09
C THR A 337 -4.17 9.97 8.31
N GLN A 338 -4.89 9.57 7.27
CA GLN A 338 -6.30 9.14 7.37
C GLN A 338 -6.43 7.92 8.27
N PHE A 339 -5.55 6.92 8.10
CA PHE A 339 -5.53 5.69 8.89
C PHE A 339 -5.37 6.01 10.38
N SER A 340 -4.38 6.83 10.74
CA SER A 340 -4.12 7.21 12.13
C SER A 340 -5.28 8.03 12.74
N LEU A 341 -5.83 8.99 11.99
CA LEU A 341 -6.96 9.78 12.46
C LEU A 341 -8.23 8.94 12.66
N ALA A 342 -8.44 7.93 11.82
CA ALA A 342 -9.59 7.04 11.93
C ALA A 342 -9.52 6.09 13.13
N LEU A 343 -8.33 5.75 13.59
CA LEU A 343 -8.11 4.90 14.77
C LEU A 343 -8.16 5.67 16.11
N THR A 344 -8.24 7.00 16.09
CA THR A 344 -8.26 7.82 17.30
C THR A 344 -9.42 7.39 18.22
N ASP A 345 -9.13 7.25 19.53
CA ASP A 345 -10.09 6.91 20.59
C ASP A 345 -10.89 5.61 20.41
N LEU A 346 -10.41 4.66 19.61
CA LEU A 346 -11.06 3.35 19.45
C LEU A 346 -10.79 2.40 20.62
N LYS A 347 -9.73 2.66 21.41
CA LYS A 347 -9.34 1.83 22.58
C LYS A 347 -9.27 0.34 22.20
N GLY A 348 -9.90 -0.56 22.97
CA GLY A 348 -9.96 -2.00 22.68
C GLY A 348 -10.62 -2.42 21.35
N GLU A 349 -11.14 -1.49 20.55
CA GLU A 349 -11.70 -1.75 19.22
C GLU A 349 -10.73 -1.42 18.07
N THR A 350 -9.47 -1.00 18.36
CA THR A 350 -8.46 -0.60 17.36
C THR A 350 -8.21 -1.69 16.31
N LYS A 351 -8.13 -2.97 16.72
CA LYS A 351 -7.94 -4.10 15.80
C LYS A 351 -9.11 -4.26 14.82
N SER A 352 -10.35 -4.09 15.33
CA SER A 352 -11.55 -4.12 14.48
C SER A 352 -11.58 -2.94 13.51
N GLY A 353 -11.26 -1.72 13.99
CA GLY A 353 -11.18 -0.52 13.17
C GLY A 353 -10.12 -0.64 12.07
N SER A 354 -8.94 -1.15 12.41
CA SER A 354 -7.86 -1.41 11.45
C SER A 354 -8.28 -2.37 10.34
N ALA A 355 -8.99 -3.45 10.68
CA ALA A 355 -9.47 -4.40 9.68
C ALA A 355 -10.37 -3.72 8.63
N PHE A 356 -11.31 -2.87 9.04
CA PHE A 356 -12.19 -2.15 8.11
C PHE A 356 -11.42 -1.15 7.25
N LEU A 357 -10.41 -0.48 7.82
CA LEU A 357 -9.56 0.44 7.06
C LEU A 357 -8.72 -0.30 6.01
N VAL A 358 -8.20 -1.48 6.32
CA VAL A 358 -7.45 -2.31 5.37
C VAL A 358 -8.38 -2.91 4.31
N MET A 359 -9.60 -3.33 4.67
CA MET A 359 -10.60 -3.76 3.67
C MET A 359 -10.91 -2.66 2.64
N ALA A 360 -10.86 -1.40 3.01
CA ALA A 360 -11.09 -0.27 2.11
C ALA A 360 -10.03 -0.15 0.99
N ILE A 361 -8.89 -0.84 1.11
CA ILE A 361 -7.86 -0.93 0.06
C ILE A 361 -8.41 -1.57 -1.24
N VAL A 362 -9.53 -2.29 -1.17
CA VAL A 362 -10.24 -2.79 -2.36
C VAL A 362 -10.60 -1.68 -3.37
N GLY A 363 -10.60 -0.42 -2.96
CA GLY A 363 -10.67 0.73 -3.85
C GLY A 363 -9.64 0.71 -4.97
N ASN A 364 -8.46 0.12 -4.74
CA ASN A 364 -7.40 -0.09 -5.74
C ASN A 364 -7.86 -0.92 -6.96
N SER A 365 -8.84 -1.80 -6.78
CA SER A 365 -9.37 -2.61 -7.89
C SER A 365 -10.53 -1.95 -8.62
N ILE A 366 -11.32 -1.10 -7.97
CA ILE A 366 -12.60 -0.61 -8.50
C ILE A 366 -12.42 0.71 -9.24
N LEU A 367 -11.83 1.71 -8.59
CA LEU A 367 -11.79 3.08 -9.12
C LEU A 367 -10.84 3.26 -10.30
N PRO A 368 -9.67 2.58 -10.37
CA PRO A 368 -8.82 2.62 -11.56
C PRO A 368 -9.53 2.07 -12.80
N LEU A 369 -10.28 0.96 -12.65
CA LEU A 369 -11.08 0.39 -13.76
C LEU A 369 -12.14 1.38 -14.28
N LEU A 370 -12.81 2.07 -13.37
CA LEU A 370 -13.78 3.10 -13.76
C LEU A 370 -13.10 4.26 -14.47
N THR A 371 -11.94 4.71 -13.99
CA THR A 371 -11.17 5.80 -14.59
C THR A 371 -10.68 5.39 -16.00
N ALA A 372 -10.14 4.19 -16.14
CA ALA A 372 -9.68 3.67 -17.43
C ALA A 372 -10.81 3.53 -18.45
N LYS A 373 -11.97 2.99 -18.03
CA LYS A 373 -13.15 2.90 -18.91
C LYS A 373 -13.62 4.28 -19.35
N LEU A 374 -13.68 5.23 -18.44
CA LEU A 374 -14.07 6.60 -18.78
C LEU A 374 -13.04 7.24 -19.72
N GLN A 375 -11.73 7.01 -19.50
CA GLN A 375 -10.67 7.51 -20.36
C GLN A 375 -10.81 6.99 -21.80
N VAL A 376 -11.09 5.69 -21.96
CA VAL A 376 -11.33 5.10 -23.30
C VAL A 376 -12.57 5.67 -23.95
N SER A 377 -13.67 5.87 -23.22
CA SER A 377 -14.93 6.39 -23.77
C SER A 377 -14.86 7.86 -24.19
N LEU A 378 -13.99 8.65 -23.54
CA LEU A 378 -13.82 10.08 -23.83
C LEU A 378 -12.92 10.37 -25.07
N GLY A 379 -12.19 9.37 -25.56
CA GLY A 379 -11.35 9.50 -26.74
C GLY A 379 -10.30 10.62 -26.64
N THR A 380 -10.47 11.70 -27.41
CA THR A 380 -9.56 12.86 -27.41
C THR A 380 -9.61 13.69 -26.12
N SER A 381 -10.72 13.64 -25.39
CA SER A 381 -10.92 14.35 -24.12
C SER A 381 -10.54 13.50 -22.89
N TYR A 382 -9.61 12.59 -23.06
CA TYR A 382 -9.18 11.59 -22.05
C TYR A 382 -8.74 12.20 -20.71
N GLY A 383 -8.27 13.44 -20.67
CA GLY A 383 -7.91 14.17 -19.44
C GLY A 383 -9.12 14.33 -18.51
N LEU A 384 -10.34 14.42 -19.03
CA LEU A 384 -11.56 14.53 -18.23
C LEU A 384 -11.82 13.27 -17.36
N ALA A 385 -11.22 12.11 -17.67
CA ALA A 385 -11.34 10.92 -16.84
C ALA A 385 -10.75 11.14 -15.41
N TYR A 386 -9.85 12.11 -15.27
CA TYR A 386 -9.27 12.47 -13.96
C TYR A 386 -10.25 13.18 -13.01
N ILE A 387 -11.52 13.39 -13.46
CA ILE A 387 -12.61 13.77 -12.56
C ILE A 387 -12.86 12.71 -11.45
N ILE A 388 -12.59 11.42 -11.75
CA ILE A 388 -12.72 10.36 -10.74
C ILE A 388 -11.66 10.51 -9.65
N PRO A 389 -10.34 10.56 -9.93
CA PRO A 389 -9.33 10.92 -8.93
C PRO A 389 -9.61 12.26 -8.22
N LEU A 390 -10.11 13.26 -8.93
CA LEU A 390 -10.48 14.56 -8.33
C LEU A 390 -11.51 14.37 -7.20
N ILE A 391 -12.60 13.64 -7.47
CA ILE A 391 -13.63 13.32 -6.47
C ILE A 391 -13.00 12.53 -5.31
N CYS A 392 -12.12 11.59 -5.60
CA CYS A 392 -11.41 10.82 -4.59
C CYS A 392 -10.63 11.71 -3.62
N PHE A 393 -9.84 12.64 -4.14
CA PHE A 393 -9.06 13.56 -3.31
C PHE A 393 -9.92 14.62 -2.63
N ALA A 394 -11.06 15.01 -3.20
CA ALA A 394 -12.04 15.87 -2.54
C ALA A 394 -12.65 15.20 -1.29
N VAL A 395 -12.97 13.91 -1.37
CA VAL A 395 -13.42 13.12 -0.21
C VAL A 395 -12.33 13.06 0.87
N CYS A 396 -11.05 12.89 0.48
CA CYS A 396 -9.94 12.91 1.42
C CYS A 396 -9.76 14.27 2.11
N ALA A 397 -9.88 15.39 1.35
CA ALA A 397 -9.84 16.73 1.90
C ALA A 397 -11.00 16.98 2.88
N TRP A 398 -12.22 16.56 2.51
CA TRP A 398 -13.39 16.62 3.39
C TRP A 398 -13.18 15.83 4.69
N TYR A 399 -12.56 14.64 4.59
CA TYR A 399 -12.25 13.85 5.77
C TYR A 399 -11.29 14.58 6.72
N GLY A 400 -10.24 15.19 6.20
CA GLY A 400 -9.31 16.02 6.97
C GLY A 400 -9.98 17.26 7.61
N TRP A 401 -10.98 17.83 6.96
CA TRP A 401 -11.67 19.04 7.46
C TRP A 401 -12.74 18.73 8.52
N ARG A 402 -13.64 17.77 8.25
CA ARG A 402 -14.79 17.46 9.10
C ARG A 402 -14.94 15.99 9.45
N GLY A 403 -14.58 15.07 8.53
CA GLY A 403 -14.91 13.66 8.65
C GLY A 403 -14.19 12.94 9.79
N HIS A 404 -13.01 13.43 10.19
CA HIS A 404 -12.17 12.85 11.24
C HIS A 404 -12.62 13.20 12.66
N LYS A 405 -13.55 14.15 12.85
CA LYS A 405 -13.94 14.59 14.19
C LYS A 405 -14.59 13.45 14.95
N VAL A 406 -14.04 13.17 16.14
CA VAL A 406 -14.69 12.31 17.10
C VAL A 406 -15.92 13.03 17.60
N VAL A 407 -17.08 12.45 17.35
CA VAL A 407 -18.38 12.93 17.84
C VAL A 407 -18.92 11.82 18.69
N ASP A 408 -19.12 12.11 19.95
CA ASP A 408 -19.72 11.19 20.94
C ASP A 408 -21.14 10.80 20.55
#